data_c59f65450c3c99353ab6455945da3784
#
_entry.id   c59f65450c3c99353ab6455945da3784
#
_cell.length_a   1.000
_cell.length_b   1.000
_cell.length_c   1.000
_cell.angle_alpha   90.00
_cell.angle_beta   90.00
_cell.angle_gamma   90.00
#
_symmetry.space_group_name_H-M   'P 1'
#
loop_
_entity.id
_entity.type
_entity.pdbx_description
1 polymer ?
#
loop_
_entity_poly.entity_id
_entity_poly.type
_entity_poly.pdbx_seq_one_letter_code
_entity_poly.pdbx_strand_id
1 'polypeptide(L)'
;MNLKKIAIISLFILLAGAAINIVLNLKDTLVLKSDEIIVKDQSYNNIQITSDNATVELLPSKSEETKVVFSGKSKKRTKYNFSADVKGDTLEIELIEKRWDFIQFGFSSLNTKLTVYVPEKEYNELKTELENGRIIVENTHFKDAFLVTNNGSIQLKDIQAENVNVESDNGQILMEEVDGKIKAETNNGRIIFLSTNLERSIELETDNGFIEIQTDKEPQNATIDANVDNGKIDIFGSSNKQSIFGNGENLIKLETDNGKITVK
;
A
#
# COMPACT_ATOMS: atom_id res chain seq x y z
N MET A 1 -32.67 -29.21 33.39
CA MET A 1 -32.00 -28.00 33.93
C MET A 1 -32.73 -26.78 33.42
N ASN A 2 -33.09 -25.84 34.27
CA ASN A 2 -33.90 -24.68 33.88
C ASN A 2 -33.08 -23.73 32.94
N LEU A 3 -33.70 -23.25 31.89
CA LEU A 3 -33.05 -22.38 30.85
C LEU A 3 -32.28 -21.21 31.47
N LYS A 4 -32.84 -20.64 32.57
CA LYS A 4 -32.17 -19.57 33.35
C LYS A 4 -30.85 -20.02 33.97
N LYS A 5 -30.77 -21.26 34.47
CA LYS A 5 -29.53 -21.82 35.05
C LYS A 5 -28.48 -22.08 33.98
N ILE A 6 -28.90 -22.52 32.78
CA ILE A 6 -28.01 -22.72 31.64
C ILE A 6 -27.41 -21.36 31.20
N ALA A 7 -28.25 -20.33 31.05
CA ALA A 7 -27.81 -18.98 30.64
C ALA A 7 -26.81 -18.39 31.66
N ILE A 8 -27.05 -18.56 32.97
CA ILE A 8 -26.14 -18.08 34.02
C ILE A 8 -24.79 -18.80 33.96
N ILE A 9 -24.81 -20.15 33.81
CA ILE A 9 -23.56 -20.92 33.69
C ILE A 9 -22.79 -20.53 32.45
N SER A 10 -23.47 -20.36 31.30
CA SER A 10 -22.82 -19.91 30.05
C SER A 10 -22.20 -18.52 30.19
N LEU A 11 -22.88 -17.59 30.87
CA LEU A 11 -22.35 -16.26 31.15
C LEU A 11 -21.11 -16.32 32.06
N PHE A 12 -21.10 -17.16 33.11
CA PHE A 12 -19.92 -17.35 33.95
C PHE A 12 -18.73 -17.93 33.17
N ILE A 13 -18.96 -18.90 32.29
CA ILE A 13 -17.91 -19.48 31.44
C ILE A 13 -17.33 -18.41 30.50
N LEU A 14 -18.17 -17.58 29.87
CA LEU A 14 -17.74 -16.47 29.02
C LEU A 14 -16.94 -15.43 29.81
N LEU A 15 -17.39 -15.03 30.98
CA LEU A 15 -16.69 -14.06 31.82
C LEU A 15 -15.36 -14.63 32.35
N ALA A 16 -15.32 -15.91 32.76
CA ALA A 16 -14.08 -16.56 33.16
C ALA A 16 -13.09 -16.66 31.97
N GLY A 17 -13.57 -17.04 30.79
CA GLY A 17 -12.78 -17.07 29.58
C GLY A 17 -12.22 -15.68 29.20
N ALA A 18 -13.04 -14.63 29.29
CA ALA A 18 -12.61 -13.24 29.08
C ALA A 18 -11.56 -12.81 30.11
N ALA A 19 -11.76 -13.10 31.40
CA ALA A 19 -10.82 -12.78 32.46
C ALA A 19 -9.46 -13.49 32.28
N ILE A 20 -9.48 -14.78 31.94
CA ILE A 20 -8.26 -15.55 31.64
C ILE A 20 -7.54 -14.94 30.44
N ASN A 21 -8.27 -14.61 29.39
CA ASN A 21 -7.69 -13.97 28.18
C ASN A 21 -7.04 -12.62 28.51
N ILE A 22 -7.70 -11.78 29.31
CA ILE A 22 -7.14 -10.49 29.78
C ILE A 22 -5.85 -10.73 30.58
N VAL A 23 -5.85 -11.67 31.53
CA VAL A 23 -4.66 -11.97 32.37
C VAL A 23 -3.50 -12.50 31.50
N LEU A 24 -3.79 -13.35 30.52
CA LEU A 24 -2.78 -13.87 29.60
C LEU A 24 -2.22 -12.75 28.70
N ASN A 25 -3.06 -11.85 28.21
CA ASN A 25 -2.63 -10.72 27.41
C ASN A 25 -1.84 -9.65 28.20
N LEU A 26 -2.17 -9.42 29.47
CA LEU A 26 -1.43 -8.50 30.35
C LEU A 26 -0.01 -9.01 30.70
N LYS A 27 0.24 -10.30 30.63
CA LYS A 27 1.56 -10.90 30.87
C LYS A 27 2.46 -10.95 29.64
N ASP A 28 1.93 -10.69 28.45
CA ASP A 28 2.72 -10.67 27.20
C ASP A 28 3.51 -9.38 27.06
N THR A 29 4.76 -9.43 27.45
CA THR A 29 5.71 -8.34 27.22
C THR A 29 6.00 -8.21 25.74
N LEU A 30 5.92 -6.98 25.22
CA LEU A 30 6.38 -6.65 23.87
C LEU A 30 7.92 -6.67 23.87
N VAL A 31 8.48 -7.40 22.93
CA VAL A 31 9.93 -7.47 22.71
C VAL A 31 10.26 -6.94 21.33
N LEU A 32 11.43 -6.34 21.23
CA LEU A 32 11.98 -5.94 19.93
C LEU A 32 12.43 -7.20 19.20
N LYS A 33 12.00 -7.34 17.93
CA LYS A 33 12.47 -8.37 17.01
C LYS A 33 13.10 -7.69 15.82
N SER A 34 14.22 -8.21 15.38
CA SER A 34 14.90 -7.77 14.17
C SER A 34 15.60 -8.97 13.55
N ASP A 35 15.56 -9.04 12.24
CA ASP A 35 16.25 -10.05 11.45
C ASP A 35 16.68 -9.46 10.11
N GLU A 36 17.68 -10.05 9.46
CA GLU A 36 18.27 -9.56 8.23
C GLU A 36 18.64 -10.72 7.31
N ILE A 37 18.31 -10.56 6.03
CA ILE A 37 18.68 -11.50 4.97
C ILE A 37 19.47 -10.74 3.90
N ILE A 38 20.64 -11.24 3.55
CA ILE A 38 21.43 -10.78 2.40
C ILE A 38 21.21 -11.75 1.26
N VAL A 39 20.61 -11.27 0.18
CA VAL A 39 20.41 -12.04 -1.04
C VAL A 39 21.59 -11.81 -1.98
N LYS A 40 22.42 -12.82 -2.15
CA LYS A 40 23.63 -12.78 -3.00
C LYS A 40 23.34 -13.06 -4.47
N ASP A 41 22.29 -13.82 -4.73
CA ASP A 41 21.85 -14.11 -6.09
C ASP A 41 21.15 -12.88 -6.67
N GLN A 42 21.76 -12.27 -7.68
CA GLN A 42 21.25 -11.09 -8.37
C GLN A 42 20.68 -11.40 -9.75
N SER A 43 20.40 -12.67 -10.05
CA SER A 43 19.87 -13.11 -11.35
C SER A 43 18.39 -12.70 -11.56
N TYR A 44 17.71 -12.22 -10.52
CA TYR A 44 16.31 -11.81 -10.59
C TYR A 44 16.14 -10.43 -11.25
N ASN A 45 15.02 -10.29 -11.96
CA ASN A 45 14.56 -9.01 -12.54
C ASN A 45 13.13 -8.67 -12.10
N ASN A 46 12.47 -9.54 -11.36
CA ASN A 46 11.15 -9.32 -10.77
C ASN A 46 11.26 -9.33 -9.24
N ILE A 47 10.45 -8.53 -8.58
CA ILE A 47 10.39 -8.44 -7.12
C ILE A 47 8.95 -8.65 -6.69
N GLN A 48 8.73 -9.63 -5.82
CA GLN A 48 7.42 -9.88 -5.21
C GLN A 48 7.53 -9.77 -3.69
N ILE A 49 6.70 -8.92 -3.08
CA ILE A 49 6.68 -8.69 -1.63
C ILE A 49 5.27 -8.98 -1.12
N THR A 50 5.17 -9.86 -0.12
CA THR A 50 3.89 -10.19 0.52
C THR A 50 4.01 -10.03 2.04
N SER A 51 3.07 -9.31 2.64
CA SER A 51 3.02 -9.14 4.09
C SER A 51 1.59 -8.93 4.60
N ASP A 52 1.32 -9.31 5.85
CA ASP A 52 -0.01 -9.09 6.47
C ASP A 52 -0.12 -7.66 7.04
N ASN A 53 0.78 -7.32 7.96
CA ASN A 53 0.68 -6.10 8.76
C ASN A 53 2.07 -5.46 8.95
N ALA A 54 2.47 -4.59 8.03
CA ALA A 54 3.78 -3.95 8.09
C ALA A 54 3.80 -2.57 7.41
N THR A 55 4.85 -1.81 7.70
CA THR A 55 5.34 -0.79 6.77
C THR A 55 6.40 -1.47 5.90
N VAL A 56 6.10 -1.62 4.62
CA VAL A 56 7.01 -2.14 3.59
C VAL A 56 7.67 -0.95 2.90
N GLU A 57 8.99 -0.91 2.92
CA GLU A 57 9.78 0.09 2.20
C GLU A 57 10.69 -0.59 1.19
N LEU A 58 10.62 -0.17 -0.07
CA LEU A 58 11.53 -0.56 -1.13
C LEU A 58 12.38 0.65 -1.53
N LEU A 59 13.68 0.54 -1.35
CA LEU A 59 14.63 1.63 -1.49
C LEU A 59 15.83 1.20 -2.35
N PRO A 60 16.41 2.09 -3.16
CA PRO A 60 17.64 1.79 -3.88
C PRO A 60 18.84 1.66 -2.93
N SER A 61 19.81 0.87 -3.35
CA SER A 61 21.08 0.69 -2.65
C SER A 61 22.23 0.78 -3.64
N LYS A 62 23.33 1.42 -3.21
CA LYS A 62 24.58 1.41 -3.96
C LYS A 62 25.33 0.07 -3.86
N SER A 63 24.87 -0.83 -3.00
CA SER A 63 25.41 -2.20 -2.92
C SER A 63 24.92 -3.03 -4.10
N GLU A 64 25.79 -3.93 -4.59
CA GLU A 64 25.39 -4.92 -5.56
C GLU A 64 24.55 -6.06 -4.96
N GLU A 65 24.47 -6.15 -3.63
CA GLU A 65 23.69 -7.16 -2.92
C GLU A 65 22.35 -6.57 -2.44
N THR A 66 21.31 -7.38 -2.55
CA THR A 66 20.01 -7.04 -1.96
C THR A 66 20.00 -7.36 -0.48
N LYS A 67 19.54 -6.40 0.30
CA LYS A 67 19.41 -6.52 1.74
C LYS A 67 17.96 -6.37 2.18
N VAL A 68 17.43 -7.35 2.87
CA VAL A 68 16.08 -7.36 3.41
C VAL A 68 16.15 -7.31 4.94
N VAL A 69 15.57 -6.30 5.55
CA VAL A 69 15.60 -6.06 6.99
C VAL A 69 14.19 -6.07 7.55
N PHE A 70 13.94 -6.93 8.50
CA PHE A 70 12.74 -6.93 9.32
C PHE A 70 13.03 -6.35 10.69
N SER A 71 12.15 -5.47 11.18
CA SER A 71 12.19 -4.96 12.54
C SER A 71 10.79 -4.66 13.07
N GLY A 72 10.59 -4.79 14.39
CA GLY A 72 9.30 -4.47 14.99
C GLY A 72 9.22 -4.82 16.47
N LYS A 73 8.13 -4.39 17.11
CA LYS A 73 7.79 -4.80 18.48
C LYS A 73 6.61 -5.76 18.41
N SER A 74 6.75 -6.94 18.97
CA SER A 74 5.68 -7.91 19.03
C SER A 74 5.67 -8.67 20.35
N LYS A 75 4.59 -9.36 20.63
CA LYS A 75 4.55 -10.27 21.78
C LYS A 75 5.66 -11.30 21.65
N LYS A 76 6.29 -11.69 22.77
CA LYS A 76 7.43 -12.61 22.78
C LYS A 76 7.14 -13.91 22.01
N ARG A 77 5.93 -14.44 22.10
CA ARG A 77 5.49 -15.69 21.45
C ARG A 77 5.07 -15.54 19.98
N THR A 78 4.86 -14.33 19.47
CA THR A 78 4.55 -14.10 18.07
C THR A 78 5.70 -14.63 17.20
N LYS A 79 5.39 -15.42 16.19
CA LYS A 79 6.35 -15.93 15.21
C LYS A 79 6.02 -15.36 13.85
N TYR A 80 7.05 -15.07 13.08
CA TYR A 80 6.94 -14.64 11.70
C TYR A 80 7.51 -15.72 10.77
N ASN A 81 6.94 -15.83 9.59
CA ASN A 81 7.61 -16.38 8.43
C ASN A 81 8.30 -15.21 7.75
N PHE A 82 9.63 -15.14 7.87
CA PHE A 82 10.44 -14.12 7.23
C PHE A 82 11.40 -14.83 6.29
N SER A 83 11.27 -14.56 5.00
CA SER A 83 12.11 -15.16 3.96
C SER A 83 12.34 -14.18 2.82
N ALA A 84 13.44 -14.37 2.12
CA ALA A 84 13.79 -13.68 0.88
C ALA A 84 14.61 -14.62 0.03
N ASP A 85 13.97 -15.18 -0.98
CA ASP A 85 14.53 -16.23 -1.83
C ASP A 85 14.36 -15.89 -3.31
N VAL A 86 15.37 -16.18 -4.13
CA VAL A 86 15.27 -16.04 -5.59
C VAL A 86 14.72 -17.35 -6.16
N LYS A 87 13.57 -17.26 -6.84
CA LYS A 87 12.94 -18.37 -7.53
C LYS A 87 12.81 -18.06 -9.03
N GLY A 88 13.63 -18.69 -9.83
CA GLY A 88 13.75 -18.35 -11.24
C GLY A 88 14.34 -16.94 -11.41
N ASP A 89 13.58 -16.02 -11.97
CA ASP A 89 13.94 -14.61 -12.17
C ASP A 89 13.23 -13.65 -11.19
N THR A 90 12.61 -14.19 -10.14
CA THR A 90 11.83 -13.42 -9.16
C THR A 90 12.44 -13.52 -7.76
N LEU A 91 12.68 -12.38 -7.14
CA LEU A 91 12.97 -12.26 -5.71
C LEU A 91 11.65 -12.27 -4.95
N GLU A 92 11.34 -13.37 -4.26
CA GLU A 92 10.17 -13.49 -3.40
C GLU A 92 10.53 -13.14 -1.95
N ILE A 93 9.83 -12.16 -1.38
CA ILE A 93 10.01 -11.69 -0.01
C ILE A 93 8.70 -11.84 0.74
N GLU A 94 8.72 -12.58 1.85
CA GLU A 94 7.56 -12.79 2.70
C GLU A 94 7.82 -12.33 4.13
N LEU A 95 6.86 -11.61 4.70
CA LEU A 95 6.80 -11.32 6.13
C LEU A 95 5.39 -11.54 6.64
N ILE A 96 5.10 -12.79 7.04
CA ILE A 96 3.78 -13.26 7.44
C ILE A 96 3.77 -13.61 8.94
N GLU A 97 2.81 -13.09 9.69
CA GLU A 97 2.64 -13.45 11.09
C GLU A 97 2.00 -14.84 11.22
N LYS A 98 2.70 -15.79 11.88
CA LYS A 98 2.15 -17.12 12.18
C LYS A 98 1.13 -17.03 13.31
N ARG A 99 -0.14 -17.08 12.97
CA ARG A 99 -1.25 -17.11 13.92
C ARG A 99 -1.51 -18.56 14.34
N TRP A 100 -1.34 -18.86 15.64
CA TRP A 100 -1.53 -20.20 16.18
C TRP A 100 -2.84 -20.34 16.97
N ASP A 101 -3.49 -19.24 17.33
CA ASP A 101 -4.66 -19.23 18.21
C ASP A 101 -5.90 -18.74 17.45
N PHE A 102 -6.96 -19.56 17.47
CA PHE A 102 -8.27 -19.25 16.87
C PHE A 102 -9.01 -18.06 17.52
N ILE A 103 -8.52 -17.57 18.66
CA ILE A 103 -9.14 -16.46 19.40
C ILE A 103 -8.03 -15.52 19.91
N GLN A 104 -7.54 -14.64 19.07
CA GLN A 104 -6.74 -13.50 19.53
C GLN A 104 -7.54 -12.21 19.33
N PHE A 105 -7.95 -11.60 20.45
CA PHE A 105 -8.44 -10.23 20.46
C PHE A 105 -7.27 -9.29 20.71
N GLY A 106 -7.04 -8.36 19.78
CA GLY A 106 -6.05 -7.30 19.91
C GLY A 106 -4.83 -7.45 18.99
N PHE A 107 -4.06 -6.37 18.87
CA PHE A 107 -2.87 -6.32 18.04
C PHE A 107 -1.75 -7.19 18.64
N SER A 108 -1.22 -8.10 17.83
CA SER A 108 -0.11 -8.98 18.22
C SER A 108 1.25 -8.34 17.96
N SER A 109 1.29 -7.36 17.05
CA SER A 109 2.49 -6.61 16.69
C SER A 109 2.23 -5.11 16.61
N LEU A 110 3.27 -4.34 16.90
CA LEU A 110 3.30 -2.89 16.80
C LEU A 110 4.51 -2.46 15.97
N ASN A 111 4.29 -1.55 15.02
CA ASN A 111 5.34 -0.94 14.22
C ASN A 111 6.26 -1.97 13.52
N THR A 112 5.66 -3.00 12.92
CA THR A 112 6.40 -3.94 12.08
C THR A 112 6.84 -3.23 10.81
N LYS A 113 8.15 -3.32 10.50
CA LYS A 113 8.76 -2.70 9.33
C LYS A 113 9.56 -3.75 8.56
N LEU A 114 9.37 -3.77 7.26
CA LEU A 114 10.13 -4.55 6.29
C LEU A 114 10.80 -3.57 5.33
N THR A 115 12.11 -3.46 5.39
CA THR A 115 12.86 -2.59 4.46
C THR A 115 13.65 -3.46 3.51
N VAL A 116 13.45 -3.23 2.23
CA VAL A 116 14.11 -3.94 1.12
C VAL A 116 15.01 -2.94 0.41
N TYR A 117 16.31 -3.17 0.49
CA TYR A 117 17.32 -2.41 -0.25
C TYR A 117 17.73 -3.21 -1.48
N VAL A 118 17.53 -2.65 -2.66
CA VAL A 118 17.80 -3.30 -3.94
C VAL A 118 18.86 -2.55 -4.74
N PRO A 119 19.71 -3.22 -5.51
CA PRO A 119 20.64 -2.56 -6.43
C PRO A 119 19.94 -1.59 -7.38
N GLU A 120 20.61 -0.49 -7.71
CA GLU A 120 20.12 0.48 -8.69
C GLU A 120 20.18 -0.14 -10.11
N LYS A 121 19.06 -0.62 -10.61
CA LYS A 121 18.86 -1.09 -11.99
C LYS A 121 17.39 -0.97 -12.37
N GLU A 122 17.08 -1.14 -13.64
CA GLU A 122 15.72 -1.33 -14.10
C GLU A 122 15.27 -2.78 -13.81
N TYR A 123 14.10 -2.93 -13.19
CA TYR A 123 13.44 -4.21 -12.95
C TYR A 123 12.29 -4.39 -13.93
N ASN A 124 11.97 -5.64 -14.29
CA ASN A 124 10.80 -5.88 -15.13
C ASN A 124 9.50 -5.65 -14.35
N GLU A 125 9.38 -6.24 -13.16
CA GLU A 125 8.15 -6.16 -12.39
C GLU A 125 8.44 -5.91 -10.91
N LEU A 126 7.62 -5.04 -10.31
CA LEU A 126 7.41 -4.97 -8.86
C LEU A 126 5.97 -5.37 -8.57
N LYS A 127 5.79 -6.39 -7.74
CA LYS A 127 4.49 -6.77 -7.19
C LYS A 127 4.53 -6.71 -5.68
N THR A 128 3.67 -5.90 -5.05
CA THR A 128 3.59 -5.78 -3.59
C THR A 128 2.16 -5.94 -3.14
N GLU A 129 1.91 -6.91 -2.25
CA GLU A 129 0.61 -7.20 -1.67
C GLU A 129 0.68 -7.09 -0.15
N LEU A 130 -0.18 -6.25 0.43
CA LEU A 130 -0.23 -5.99 1.85
C LEU A 130 -1.68 -6.03 2.35
N GLU A 131 -1.99 -6.77 3.43
CA GLU A 131 -3.33 -6.71 4.01
C GLU A 131 -3.56 -5.37 4.73
N ASN A 132 -2.65 -4.99 5.64
CA ASN A 132 -2.78 -3.77 6.41
C ASN A 132 -1.43 -3.08 6.61
N GLY A 133 -1.40 -1.75 6.44
CA GLY A 133 -0.20 -0.98 6.73
C GLY A 133 0.18 0.01 5.65
N ARG A 134 1.46 0.10 5.35
CA ARG A 134 1.96 1.09 4.39
C ARG A 134 2.94 0.48 3.42
N ILE A 135 2.79 0.81 2.15
CA ILE A 135 3.77 0.53 1.10
C ILE A 135 4.45 1.85 0.73
N ILE A 136 5.77 1.88 0.74
CA ILE A 136 6.60 3.02 0.35
C ILE A 136 7.61 2.51 -0.67
N VAL A 137 7.63 3.12 -1.85
CA VAL A 137 8.60 2.82 -2.91
C VAL A 137 9.21 4.13 -3.36
N GLU A 138 10.53 4.21 -3.33
CA GLU A 138 11.23 5.45 -3.65
C GLU A 138 12.44 5.23 -4.57
N ASN A 139 12.63 6.15 -5.52
CA ASN A 139 13.83 6.25 -6.36
C ASN A 139 14.18 4.95 -7.08
N THR A 140 13.20 4.30 -7.71
CA THR A 140 13.37 2.99 -8.37
C THR A 140 12.78 2.99 -9.77
N HIS A 141 13.30 2.06 -10.61
CA HIS A 141 12.91 1.91 -12.01
C HIS A 141 12.31 0.54 -12.27
N PHE A 142 11.12 0.51 -12.88
CA PHE A 142 10.41 -0.71 -13.26
C PHE A 142 9.86 -0.58 -14.68
N LYS A 143 9.59 -1.72 -15.34
CA LYS A 143 8.66 -1.69 -16.47
C LYS A 143 7.23 -1.65 -15.95
N ASP A 144 6.89 -2.58 -15.06
CA ASP A 144 5.55 -2.68 -14.50
C ASP A 144 5.61 -2.66 -12.97
N ALA A 145 4.74 -1.86 -12.34
CA ALA A 145 4.60 -1.80 -10.89
C ALA A 145 3.15 -2.04 -10.49
N PHE A 146 2.90 -3.06 -9.65
CA PHE A 146 1.59 -3.45 -9.12
C PHE A 146 1.62 -3.42 -7.59
N LEU A 147 0.89 -2.49 -6.99
CA LEU A 147 0.89 -2.31 -5.55
C LEU A 147 -0.53 -2.35 -5.01
N VAL A 148 -0.80 -3.26 -4.10
CA VAL A 148 -2.14 -3.48 -3.54
C VAL A 148 -2.10 -3.50 -2.02
N THR A 149 -3.03 -2.80 -1.38
CA THR A 149 -3.27 -2.92 0.06
C THR A 149 -4.76 -2.85 0.37
N ASN A 150 -5.25 -3.69 1.29
CA ASN A 150 -6.66 -3.63 1.67
C ASN A 150 -6.90 -2.42 2.61
N ASN A 151 -6.06 -2.24 3.64
CA ASN A 151 -6.23 -1.14 4.58
C ASN A 151 -4.90 -0.44 4.87
N GLY A 152 -4.75 0.78 4.35
CA GLY A 152 -3.52 1.47 4.62
C GLY A 152 -3.19 2.58 3.63
N SER A 153 -1.91 2.79 3.39
CA SER A 153 -1.47 3.81 2.45
C SER A 153 -0.38 3.30 1.51
N ILE A 154 -0.42 3.79 0.29
CA ILE A 154 0.63 3.55 -0.71
C ILE A 154 1.26 4.89 -1.03
N GLN A 155 2.57 4.95 -0.94
CA GLN A 155 3.35 6.13 -1.27
C GLN A 155 4.43 5.75 -2.30
N LEU A 156 4.37 6.41 -3.45
CA LEU A 156 5.35 6.31 -4.53
C LEU A 156 6.06 7.64 -4.68
N LYS A 157 7.37 7.62 -4.76
CA LYS A 157 8.17 8.83 -4.95
C LYS A 157 9.33 8.60 -5.90
N ASP A 158 9.48 9.49 -6.89
CA ASP A 158 10.56 9.45 -7.89
C ASP A 158 10.64 8.07 -8.58
N ILE A 159 9.51 7.61 -9.12
CA ILE A 159 9.39 6.32 -9.79
C ILE A 159 9.39 6.52 -11.31
N GLN A 160 10.24 5.76 -12.00
CA GLN A 160 10.20 5.63 -13.44
C GLN A 160 9.64 4.26 -13.80
N ALA A 161 8.56 4.22 -14.58
CA ALA A 161 7.95 2.98 -15.02
C ALA A 161 7.29 3.13 -16.41
N GLU A 162 6.97 2.01 -17.08
CA GLU A 162 6.10 2.02 -18.25
C GLU A 162 4.63 2.01 -17.81
N ASN A 163 4.29 1.17 -16.82
CA ASN A 163 2.95 1.08 -16.26
C ASN A 163 3.00 1.03 -14.73
N VAL A 164 2.12 1.79 -14.09
CA VAL A 164 1.95 1.82 -12.63
C VAL A 164 0.49 1.57 -12.30
N ASN A 165 0.21 0.48 -11.58
CA ASN A 165 -1.12 0.13 -11.10
C ASN A 165 -1.12 0.06 -9.57
N VAL A 166 -1.99 0.86 -8.94
CA VAL A 166 -2.02 1.04 -7.48
C VAL A 166 -3.43 0.92 -6.97
N GLU A 167 -3.66 0.01 -6.03
CA GLU A 167 -4.99 -0.26 -5.49
C GLU A 167 -5.00 -0.22 -3.96
N SER A 168 -6.01 0.41 -3.38
CA SER A 168 -6.25 0.38 -1.93
C SER A 168 -7.75 0.33 -1.65
N ASP A 169 -8.24 -0.66 -0.87
CA ASP A 169 -9.65 -0.63 -0.51
C ASP A 169 -9.97 0.55 0.41
N ASN A 170 -9.16 0.77 1.45
CA ASN A 170 -9.39 1.82 2.42
C ASN A 170 -8.09 2.55 2.77
N GLY A 171 -7.92 3.78 2.26
CA GLY A 171 -6.73 4.51 2.62
C GLY A 171 -6.33 5.64 1.68
N GLN A 172 -5.06 5.93 1.66
CA GLN A 172 -4.51 7.00 0.86
C GLN A 172 -3.48 6.47 -0.14
N ILE A 173 -3.60 6.91 -1.37
CA ILE A 173 -2.58 6.76 -2.40
C ILE A 173 -1.93 8.13 -2.62
N LEU A 174 -0.62 8.21 -2.42
CA LEU A 174 0.20 9.40 -2.68
C LEU A 174 1.26 9.05 -3.70
N MET A 175 1.26 9.74 -4.82
CA MET A 175 2.24 9.61 -5.88
C MET A 175 2.92 10.96 -6.10
N GLU A 176 4.25 11.00 -6.01
CA GLU A 176 5.08 12.18 -6.21
C GLU A 176 6.12 11.86 -7.28
N GLU A 177 6.13 12.60 -8.39
CA GLU A 177 7.01 12.41 -9.54
C GLU A 177 7.06 10.92 -10.00
N VAL A 178 5.89 10.39 -10.36
CA VAL A 178 5.73 9.05 -10.91
C VAL A 178 5.52 9.14 -12.42
N ASP A 179 6.41 8.50 -13.18
CA ASP A 179 6.34 8.44 -14.64
C ASP A 179 5.64 7.18 -15.14
N GLY A 180 5.22 7.20 -16.43
CA GLY A 180 4.55 6.10 -17.12
C GLY A 180 3.04 6.26 -17.21
N LYS A 181 2.35 5.18 -17.63
CA LYS A 181 0.90 5.12 -17.59
C LYS A 181 0.47 4.79 -16.16
N ILE A 182 -0.36 5.64 -15.58
CA ILE A 182 -0.76 5.53 -14.17
C ILE A 182 -2.22 5.14 -14.10
N LYS A 183 -2.50 4.09 -13.33
CA LYS A 183 -3.84 3.75 -12.86
C LYS A 183 -3.81 3.64 -11.33
N ALA A 184 -4.69 4.39 -10.64
CA ALA A 184 -4.79 4.32 -9.21
C ALA A 184 -6.25 4.30 -8.76
N GLU A 185 -6.60 3.34 -7.90
CA GLU A 185 -7.97 3.11 -7.44
C GLU A 185 -8.03 3.00 -5.91
N THR A 186 -9.08 3.56 -5.30
CA THR A 186 -9.40 3.33 -3.90
C THR A 186 -10.91 3.38 -3.67
N ASN A 187 -11.47 2.42 -2.92
CA ASN A 187 -12.90 2.45 -2.65
C ASN A 187 -13.25 3.57 -1.65
N ASN A 188 -12.45 3.72 -0.57
CA ASN A 188 -12.68 4.74 0.44
C ASN A 188 -11.38 5.44 0.82
N GLY A 189 -11.20 6.69 0.35
CA GLY A 189 -9.99 7.41 0.69
C GLY A 189 -9.66 8.56 -0.22
N ARG A 190 -8.38 8.79 -0.42
CA ARG A 190 -7.92 9.87 -1.27
C ARG A 190 -6.79 9.43 -2.18
N ILE A 191 -6.78 9.98 -3.38
CA ILE A 191 -5.67 9.85 -4.32
C ILE A 191 -5.07 11.24 -4.52
N ILE A 192 -3.78 11.37 -4.26
CA ILE A 192 -3.01 12.60 -4.45
C ILE A 192 -1.89 12.31 -5.43
N PHE A 193 -1.83 13.05 -6.50
CA PHE A 193 -0.79 12.98 -7.52
C PHE A 193 -0.09 14.33 -7.66
N LEU A 194 1.21 14.35 -7.36
CA LEU A 194 2.07 15.53 -7.44
C LEU A 194 3.07 15.30 -8.58
N SER A 195 3.07 16.14 -9.59
CA SER A 195 3.98 15.99 -10.74
C SER A 195 4.24 17.32 -11.42
N THR A 196 5.47 17.50 -11.89
CA THR A 196 5.87 18.68 -12.63
C THR A 196 5.17 18.83 -13.98
N ASN A 197 4.63 17.73 -14.55
CA ASN A 197 3.85 17.76 -15.78
C ASN A 197 2.82 16.63 -15.84
N LEU A 198 1.84 16.76 -16.73
CA LEU A 198 0.74 15.80 -16.91
C LEU A 198 0.70 15.18 -18.32
N GLU A 199 1.81 15.19 -19.05
CA GLU A 199 1.88 14.72 -20.44
C GLU A 199 1.96 13.19 -20.55
N ARG A 200 0.98 12.50 -19.94
CA ARG A 200 0.88 11.04 -19.90
C ARG A 200 -0.56 10.57 -19.67
N SER A 201 -0.81 9.27 -19.88
CA SER A 201 -2.10 8.67 -19.54
C SER A 201 -2.22 8.48 -18.04
N ILE A 202 -3.28 9.03 -17.44
CA ILE A 202 -3.56 8.95 -16.00
C ILE A 202 -5.03 8.56 -15.81
N GLU A 203 -5.29 7.54 -15.00
CA GLU A 203 -6.62 7.13 -14.57
C GLU A 203 -6.65 7.04 -13.05
N LEU A 204 -7.45 7.91 -12.41
CA LEU A 204 -7.60 7.94 -10.95
C LEU A 204 -9.07 7.80 -10.59
N GLU A 205 -9.39 6.82 -9.73
CA GLU A 205 -10.76 6.48 -9.36
C GLU A 205 -10.91 6.28 -7.85
N THR A 206 -11.99 6.82 -7.28
CA THR A 206 -12.38 6.54 -5.90
C THR A 206 -13.89 6.56 -5.75
N ASP A 207 -14.48 5.57 -5.07
CA ASP A 207 -15.92 5.58 -4.84
C ASP A 207 -16.29 6.71 -3.85
N ASN A 208 -15.60 6.76 -2.71
CA ASN A 208 -15.88 7.72 -1.65
C ASN A 208 -14.60 8.44 -1.20
N GLY A 209 -14.44 9.68 -1.68
CA GLY A 209 -13.27 10.45 -1.30
C GLY A 209 -12.93 11.57 -2.25
N PHE A 210 -11.66 11.90 -2.36
CA PHE A 210 -11.25 12.95 -3.26
C PHE A 210 -9.97 12.62 -4.02
N ILE A 211 -9.94 13.15 -5.23
CA ILE A 211 -8.80 13.10 -6.14
C ILE A 211 -8.21 14.49 -6.22
N GLU A 212 -6.92 14.60 -5.98
CA GLU A 212 -6.19 15.85 -6.09
C GLU A 212 -4.96 15.64 -6.96
N ILE A 213 -4.87 16.42 -8.04
CA ILE A 213 -3.67 16.53 -8.87
C ILE A 213 -3.09 17.93 -8.65
N GLN A 214 -1.79 18.00 -8.35
CA GLN A 214 -1.03 19.24 -8.31
C GLN A 214 0.08 19.18 -9.34
N THR A 215 0.21 20.23 -10.13
CA THR A 215 1.24 20.34 -11.18
C THR A 215 1.79 21.75 -11.24
N ASP A 216 3.04 21.87 -11.68
CA ASP A 216 3.70 23.19 -11.82
C ASP A 216 3.08 24.06 -12.92
N LYS A 217 2.43 23.44 -13.90
CA LYS A 217 1.84 24.13 -15.05
C LYS A 217 0.69 23.31 -15.64
N GLU A 218 -0.23 24.02 -16.31
CA GLU A 218 -1.26 23.38 -17.14
C GLU A 218 -0.62 22.50 -18.21
N PRO A 219 -1.23 21.34 -18.53
CA PRO A 219 -0.73 20.47 -19.59
C PRO A 219 -0.79 21.17 -20.96
N GLN A 220 0.10 20.79 -21.86
CA GLN A 220 0.14 21.37 -23.22
C GLN A 220 -0.60 20.50 -24.24
N ASN A 221 -0.75 19.21 -23.97
CA ASN A 221 -1.36 18.25 -24.89
C ASN A 221 -2.10 17.14 -24.15
N ALA A 222 -3.18 17.48 -23.42
CA ALA A 222 -3.95 16.53 -22.66
C ALA A 222 -5.46 16.80 -22.74
N THR A 223 -6.24 15.76 -22.58
CA THR A 223 -7.68 15.82 -22.28
C THR A 223 -7.90 15.38 -20.85
N ILE A 224 -8.39 16.28 -20.00
CA ILE A 224 -8.82 15.96 -18.64
C ILE A 224 -10.33 15.70 -18.70
N ASP A 225 -10.74 14.48 -18.37
CA ASP A 225 -12.13 14.05 -18.28
C ASP A 225 -12.46 13.70 -16.83
N ALA A 226 -13.27 14.52 -16.17
CA ALA A 226 -13.61 14.37 -14.76
C ALA A 226 -15.09 14.09 -14.57
N ASN A 227 -15.41 13.02 -13.85
CA ASN A 227 -16.77 12.65 -13.51
C ASN A 227 -16.97 12.59 -12.00
N VAL A 228 -18.02 13.24 -11.51
CA VAL A 228 -18.44 13.19 -10.10
C VAL A 228 -19.96 13.01 -10.09
N ASP A 229 -20.45 11.99 -9.40
CA ASP A 229 -21.89 11.78 -9.24
C ASP A 229 -22.45 12.74 -8.17
N ASN A 230 -21.83 12.78 -6.98
CA ASN A 230 -22.22 13.63 -5.87
C ASN A 230 -21.02 14.42 -5.34
N GLY A 231 -20.83 15.67 -5.80
CA GLY A 231 -19.71 16.45 -5.32
C GLY A 231 -19.34 17.65 -6.17
N LYS A 232 -18.03 17.89 -6.31
CA LYS A 232 -17.52 19.09 -7.00
C LYS A 232 -16.31 18.74 -7.88
N ILE A 233 -16.24 19.41 -9.02
CA ILE A 233 -15.10 19.41 -9.93
C ILE A 233 -14.48 20.80 -9.92
N ASP A 234 -13.15 20.85 -9.90
CA ASP A 234 -12.35 22.06 -10.01
C ASP A 234 -11.07 21.74 -10.81
N ILE A 235 -11.05 22.07 -12.07
CA ILE A 235 -9.91 21.87 -12.97
C ILE A 235 -9.38 23.26 -13.33
N PHE A 236 -8.24 23.67 -12.73
CA PHE A 236 -7.63 24.98 -12.91
C PHE A 236 -8.64 26.13 -12.75
N GLY A 237 -9.52 26.05 -11.73
CA GLY A 237 -10.57 27.03 -11.49
C GLY A 237 -11.85 26.86 -12.31
N SER A 238 -11.93 25.86 -13.18
CA SER A 238 -13.13 25.54 -13.98
C SER A 238 -13.89 24.36 -13.39
N SER A 239 -15.22 24.44 -13.40
CA SER A 239 -16.11 23.32 -13.00
C SER A 239 -16.58 22.44 -14.19
N ASN A 240 -15.98 22.60 -15.35
CA ASN A 240 -16.29 21.77 -16.52
C ASN A 240 -15.87 20.32 -16.29
N LYS A 241 -16.69 19.38 -16.73
CA LYS A 241 -16.34 17.94 -16.67
C LYS A 241 -15.19 17.56 -17.60
N GLN A 242 -15.02 18.30 -18.70
CA GLN A 242 -13.96 18.07 -19.67
C GLN A 242 -13.21 19.36 -19.96
N SER A 243 -11.87 19.25 -20.02
CA SER A 243 -10.96 20.33 -20.40
C SER A 243 -9.93 19.76 -21.38
N ILE A 244 -9.77 20.43 -22.53
CA ILE A 244 -8.86 20.00 -23.59
C ILE A 244 -7.73 21.03 -23.72
N PHE A 245 -6.51 20.56 -23.68
CA PHE A 245 -5.29 21.33 -23.84
C PHE A 245 -4.56 20.84 -25.08
N GLY A 246 -4.22 21.75 -25.99
CA GLY A 246 -3.58 21.41 -27.27
C GLY A 246 -4.41 20.45 -28.13
N ASN A 247 -3.80 19.36 -28.59
CA ASN A 247 -4.48 18.33 -29.38
C ASN A 247 -5.22 17.30 -28.52
N GLY A 248 -5.05 17.30 -27.19
CA GLY A 248 -5.74 16.41 -26.29
C GLY A 248 -5.27 14.95 -26.30
N GLU A 249 -4.01 14.68 -26.69
CA GLU A 249 -3.55 13.30 -26.95
C GLU A 249 -3.38 12.47 -25.65
N ASN A 250 -3.00 13.10 -24.54
CA ASN A 250 -2.83 12.42 -23.26
C ASN A 250 -4.16 12.42 -22.49
N LEU A 251 -4.73 11.26 -22.26
CA LEU A 251 -5.99 11.14 -21.52
C LEU A 251 -5.75 11.09 -20.01
N ILE A 252 -6.38 12.02 -19.30
CA ILE A 252 -6.43 12.08 -17.83
C ILE A 252 -7.88 11.86 -17.41
N LYS A 253 -8.22 10.65 -16.97
CA LYS A 253 -9.55 10.26 -16.51
C LYS A 253 -9.60 10.31 -15.00
N LEU A 254 -10.55 11.06 -14.43
CA LEU A 254 -10.72 11.24 -13.00
C LEU A 254 -12.16 10.95 -12.61
N GLU A 255 -12.40 10.03 -11.68
CA GLU A 255 -13.74 9.59 -11.34
C GLU A 255 -13.95 9.45 -9.83
N THR A 256 -15.06 9.95 -9.31
CA THR A 256 -15.50 9.69 -7.95
C THR A 256 -17.01 9.71 -7.87
N ASP A 257 -17.60 8.74 -7.16
CA ASP A 257 -19.04 8.74 -6.93
C ASP A 257 -19.43 9.84 -5.93
N ASN A 258 -18.72 9.90 -4.80
CA ASN A 258 -19.01 10.83 -3.71
C ASN A 258 -17.75 11.56 -3.24
N GLY A 259 -17.57 12.82 -3.69
CA GLY A 259 -16.39 13.54 -3.26
C GLY A 259 -16.03 14.78 -4.07
N LYS A 260 -14.74 14.99 -4.24
CA LYS A 260 -14.22 16.17 -4.95
C LYS A 260 -13.04 15.77 -5.86
N ILE A 261 -13.05 16.30 -7.07
CA ILE A 261 -11.89 16.26 -7.97
C ILE A 261 -11.30 17.67 -8.05
N THR A 262 -10.00 17.79 -7.84
CA THR A 262 -9.26 19.05 -7.98
C THR A 262 -8.00 18.83 -8.82
N VAL A 263 -7.79 19.66 -9.82
CA VAL A 263 -6.55 19.76 -10.58
C VAL A 263 -6.08 21.22 -10.52
N LYS A 264 -4.88 21.46 -10.01
CA LYS A 264 -4.35 22.83 -9.79
C LYS A 264 -2.86 22.91 -10.03
#